data_e068839d2379931bbcb82ac2260e7ddb
#
_entry.id   e068839d2379931bbcb82ac2260e7ddb
#
_cell.length_a   1.000
_cell.length_b   1.000
_cell.length_c   1.000
_cell.angle_alpha   90.00
_cell.angle_beta   90.00
_cell.angle_gamma   90.00
#
_symmetry.space_group_name_H-M   'P 1'
#
loop_
_entity.id
_entity.type
_entity.pdbx_description
1 polymer ?
#
loop_
_entity_poly.entity_id
_entity_poly.type
_entity_poly.pdbx_seq_one_letter_code
_entity_poly.pdbx_strand_id
1 'polypeptide(L)'
;MDLTTSFDAIATAIRSKLQVTLTYQKKTTGEIVQHIGGVYEIGPNKSGETVIWLWDTSRNDTIRQFLPDNIIDFQVLDIPFQTNGMWPLKINGDIVGE
;
A
#
# COMPACT_ATOMS: atom_id res chain seq x y z
N MET A 1 -1.22 12.43 6.92
CA MET A 1 -1.03 11.21 7.73
C MET A 1 0.39 11.16 8.24
N ASP A 2 0.58 10.89 9.52
CA ASP A 2 1.91 10.77 10.10
C ASP A 2 2.61 9.53 9.55
N LEU A 3 3.83 9.69 9.02
CA LEU A 3 4.56 8.60 8.39
C LEU A 3 4.84 7.44 9.35
N THR A 4 5.14 7.74 10.62
CA THR A 4 5.45 6.71 11.62
C THR A 4 4.22 5.82 11.89
N THR A 5 3.06 6.43 12.14
CA THR A 5 1.82 5.71 12.36
C THR A 5 1.39 4.96 11.10
N SER A 6 1.57 5.59 9.96
CA SER A 6 1.27 4.98 8.66
C SER A 6 2.10 3.75 8.39
N PHE A 7 3.40 3.81 8.68
CA PHE A 7 4.30 2.69 8.44
C PHE A 7 3.85 1.46 9.22
N ASP A 8 3.57 1.60 10.52
CA ASP A 8 3.14 0.49 11.37
C ASP A 8 1.81 -0.11 10.91
N ALA A 9 0.84 0.74 10.58
CA ALA A 9 -0.46 0.28 10.09
C ALA A 9 -0.33 -0.48 8.77
N ILE A 10 0.48 0.04 7.86
CA ILE A 10 0.70 -0.58 6.55
C ILE A 10 1.47 -1.88 6.69
N ALA A 11 2.50 -1.91 7.53
CA ALA A 11 3.26 -3.13 7.80
C ALA A 11 2.37 -4.22 8.40
N THR A 12 1.48 -3.84 9.32
CA THR A 12 0.51 -4.77 9.90
C THR A 12 -0.42 -5.34 8.83
N ALA A 13 -0.92 -4.49 7.93
CA ALA A 13 -1.79 -4.94 6.84
C ALA A 13 -1.07 -5.93 5.92
N ILE A 14 0.21 -5.69 5.62
CA ILE A 14 1.01 -6.60 4.81
C ILE A 14 1.15 -7.96 5.48
N ARG A 15 1.54 -7.97 6.75
CA ARG A 15 1.74 -9.22 7.50
C ARG A 15 0.46 -10.01 7.67
N SER A 16 -0.65 -9.30 7.87
CA SER A 16 -1.96 -9.93 8.06
C SER A 16 -2.62 -10.35 6.77
N LYS A 17 -2.10 -9.91 5.62
CA LYS A 17 -2.67 -10.19 4.29
C LYS A 17 -4.14 -9.76 4.21
N LEU A 18 -4.44 -8.58 4.75
CA LEU A 18 -5.77 -7.99 4.71
C LEU A 18 -5.85 -6.89 3.68
N GLN A 19 -7.00 -6.76 3.03
CA GLN A 19 -7.23 -5.68 2.10
C GLN A 19 -7.34 -4.36 2.84
N VAL A 20 -7.05 -3.27 2.13
CA VAL A 20 -7.13 -1.92 2.67
C VAL A 20 -7.91 -1.03 1.73
N THR A 21 -8.46 0.05 2.28
CA THR A 21 -8.89 1.19 1.48
C THR A 21 -7.85 2.29 1.66
N LEU A 22 -7.46 2.91 0.57
CA LEU A 22 -6.45 3.95 0.56
C LEU A 22 -7.01 5.13 -0.24
N THR A 23 -7.19 6.26 0.43
CA THR A 23 -7.66 7.49 -0.21
C THR A 23 -6.46 8.37 -0.48
N TYR A 24 -6.27 8.73 -1.73
CA TYR A 24 -5.06 9.38 -2.21
C TYR A 24 -5.39 10.68 -2.94
N GLN A 25 -4.59 11.71 -2.71
CA GLN A 25 -4.69 12.95 -3.44
C GLN A 25 -3.56 13.03 -4.47
N LYS A 26 -3.93 13.13 -5.75
CA LYS A 26 -2.94 13.25 -6.82
C LYS A 26 -2.23 14.59 -6.75
N LYS A 27 -0.89 14.56 -6.79
CA LYS A 27 -0.07 15.76 -6.71
C LYS A 27 -0.32 16.73 -7.86
N THR A 28 -0.50 16.20 -9.08
CA THR A 28 -0.57 17.02 -10.28
C THR A 28 -1.92 17.69 -10.48
N THR A 29 -3.01 17.03 -10.08
CA THR A 29 -4.37 17.51 -10.34
C THR A 29 -5.13 17.87 -9.09
N GLY A 30 -4.66 17.43 -7.90
CA GLY A 30 -5.39 17.56 -6.65
C GLY A 30 -6.60 16.64 -6.53
N GLU A 31 -6.82 15.78 -7.52
CA GLU A 31 -7.95 14.86 -7.52
C GLU A 31 -7.81 13.84 -6.39
N ILE A 32 -8.91 13.59 -5.68
CA ILE A 32 -8.96 12.62 -4.59
C ILE A 32 -9.60 11.35 -5.11
N VAL A 33 -8.89 10.22 -4.96
CA VAL A 33 -9.33 8.92 -5.46
C VAL A 33 -9.15 7.88 -4.37
N GLN A 34 -10.15 7.01 -4.19
CA GLN A 34 -10.06 5.89 -3.27
C GLN A 34 -9.67 4.62 -4.04
N HIS A 35 -8.73 3.88 -3.47
CA HIS A 35 -8.27 2.60 -4.01
C HIS A 35 -8.56 1.50 -2.99
N ILE A 36 -8.81 0.29 -3.48
CA ILE A 36 -9.06 -0.89 -2.65
C ILE A 36 -8.16 -2.02 -3.13
N GLY A 37 -7.50 -2.68 -2.22
CA GLY A 37 -6.66 -3.82 -2.59
C GLY A 37 -5.74 -4.26 -1.48
N GLY A 38 -4.74 -5.06 -1.83
CA GLY A 38 -3.75 -5.56 -0.89
C GLY A 38 -2.43 -4.84 -1.02
N VAL A 39 -1.85 -4.44 0.09
CA VAL A 39 -0.52 -3.83 0.09
C VAL A 39 0.52 -4.94 0.01
N TYR A 40 1.40 -4.86 -0.97
CA TYR A 40 2.46 -5.85 -1.16
C TYR A 40 3.78 -5.41 -0.57
N GLU A 41 4.04 -4.11 -0.57
CA GLU A 41 5.35 -3.63 -0.12
C GLU A 41 5.27 -2.21 0.42
N ILE A 42 6.05 -1.94 1.46
CA ILE A 42 6.39 -0.59 1.89
C ILE A 42 7.91 -0.53 2.05
N GLY A 43 8.54 0.45 1.43
CA GLY A 43 9.99 0.59 1.51
C GLY A 43 10.52 1.61 0.54
N PRO A 44 11.85 1.75 0.45
CA PRO A 44 12.45 2.75 -0.41
C PRO A 44 12.36 2.37 -1.89
N ASN A 45 12.09 3.37 -2.73
CA ASN A 45 12.22 3.22 -4.16
C ASN A 45 13.67 3.47 -4.59
N LYS A 46 13.94 3.53 -5.90
CA LYS A 46 15.29 3.76 -6.44
C LYS A 46 15.89 5.09 -6.01
N SER A 47 15.04 6.08 -5.71
CA SER A 47 15.49 7.40 -5.26
C SER A 47 15.64 7.51 -3.75
N GLY A 48 15.37 6.43 -3.01
CA GLY A 48 15.44 6.41 -1.56
C GLY A 48 14.21 6.93 -0.84
N GLU A 49 13.15 7.28 -1.57
CA GLU A 49 11.89 7.70 -0.97
C GLU A 49 11.08 6.49 -0.54
N THR A 50 10.49 6.54 0.66
CA THR A 50 9.57 5.49 1.11
C THR A 50 8.27 5.57 0.32
N VAL A 51 7.90 4.45 -0.29
CA VAL A 51 6.68 4.35 -1.09
C VAL A 51 5.93 3.08 -0.72
N ILE A 52 4.66 3.03 -1.13
CA ILE A 52 3.78 1.89 -0.90
C ILE A 52 3.40 1.31 -2.25
N TRP A 53 3.49 -0.03 -2.39
CA TRP A 53 2.99 -0.73 -3.57
C TRP A 53 1.71 -1.46 -3.19
N LEU A 54 0.62 -1.09 -3.85
CA LEU A 54 -0.71 -1.65 -3.65
C LEU A 54 -1.15 -2.40 -4.90
N TRP A 55 -1.63 -3.63 -4.74
CA TRP A 55 -2.32 -4.33 -5.81
C TRP A 55 -3.77 -3.85 -5.81
N ASP A 56 -4.11 -3.03 -6.77
CA ASP A 56 -5.35 -2.27 -6.81
C ASP A 56 -6.44 -3.07 -7.50
N THR A 57 -7.33 -3.68 -6.73
CA THR A 57 -8.43 -4.48 -7.26
C THR A 57 -9.59 -3.59 -7.75
N SER A 58 -9.62 -2.33 -7.35
CA SER A 58 -10.66 -1.40 -7.78
C SER A 58 -10.40 -0.79 -9.15
N ARG A 59 -9.18 -1.01 -9.71
CA ARG A 59 -8.75 -0.39 -10.96
C ARG A 59 -7.88 -1.33 -11.78
N ASN A 60 -8.53 -2.32 -12.44
CA ASN A 60 -7.89 -3.21 -13.40
C ASN A 60 -6.82 -4.15 -12.84
N ASP A 61 -6.87 -4.46 -11.55
CA ASP A 61 -5.93 -5.42 -10.94
C ASP A 61 -4.47 -5.13 -11.32
N THR A 62 -3.99 -3.93 -11.04
CA THR A 62 -2.61 -3.55 -11.31
C THR A 62 -1.88 -3.16 -10.03
N ILE A 63 -0.55 -3.33 -10.05
CA ILE A 63 0.28 -2.83 -8.97
C ILE A 63 0.49 -1.32 -9.15
N ARG A 64 0.28 -0.55 -8.08
CA ARG A 64 0.43 0.90 -8.11
C ARG A 64 1.32 1.35 -6.97
N GLN A 65 2.07 2.42 -7.22
CA GLN A 65 2.97 3.02 -6.25
C GLN A 65 2.34 4.30 -5.69
N PHE A 66 2.41 4.46 -4.36
CA PHE A 66 1.85 5.64 -3.69
C PHE A 66 2.87 6.25 -2.75
N LEU A 67 2.88 7.58 -2.69
CA LEU A 67 3.69 8.33 -1.74
C LEU A 67 2.88 8.53 -0.45
N PRO A 68 3.39 8.11 0.72
CA PRO A 68 2.63 8.22 1.97
C PRO A 68 2.14 9.63 2.29
N ASP A 69 2.92 10.66 1.92
CA ASP A 69 2.56 12.05 2.19
C ASP A 69 1.27 12.49 1.50
N ASN A 70 0.87 11.79 0.44
CA ASN A 70 -0.32 12.12 -0.32
C ASN A 70 -1.52 11.24 0.06
N ILE A 71 -1.35 10.35 1.03
CA ILE A 71 -2.45 9.53 1.54
C ILE A 71 -3.26 10.34 2.54
N ILE A 72 -4.56 10.51 2.25
CA ILE A 72 -5.46 11.25 3.12
C ILE A 72 -6.08 10.33 4.17
N ASP A 73 -6.40 9.10 3.78
CA ASP A 73 -7.01 8.13 4.67
C ASP A 73 -6.55 6.73 4.31
N PHE A 74 -6.41 5.88 5.33
CA PHE A 74 -5.96 4.50 5.17
C PHE A 74 -6.67 3.64 6.21
N GLN A 75 -7.42 2.64 5.75
CA GLN A 75 -8.15 1.75 6.64
C GLN A 75 -7.89 0.30 6.27
N VAL A 76 -7.63 -0.53 7.27
CA VAL A 76 -7.47 -1.98 7.10
C VAL A 76 -8.85 -2.61 7.17
N LEU A 77 -9.21 -3.40 6.16
CA LEU A 77 -10.47 -4.11 6.10
C LEU A 77 -10.31 -5.50 6.73
N ASP A 78 -11.43 -6.08 7.13
CA ASP A 78 -11.45 -7.46 7.65
C ASP A 78 -11.70 -8.46 6.52
N ILE A 79 -11.04 -8.25 5.39
CA ILE A 79 -11.18 -9.05 4.18
C ILE A 79 -9.79 -9.46 3.74
N PRO A 80 -9.46 -10.76 3.72
CA PRO A 80 -8.15 -11.19 3.27
C PRO A 80 -7.98 -10.98 1.77
N PHE A 81 -6.73 -10.75 1.33
CA PHE A 81 -6.40 -10.79 -0.08
C PHE A 81 -5.48 -11.96 -0.36
N GLN A 82 -5.57 -12.49 -1.59
CA GLN A 82 -4.71 -13.57 -2.02
C GLN A 82 -3.53 -12.99 -2.79
N THR A 83 -2.31 -13.39 -2.40
CA THR A 83 -1.11 -13.00 -3.13
C THR A 83 -1.07 -13.77 -4.45
N ASN A 84 -0.60 -13.09 -5.50
CA ASN A 84 -0.58 -13.71 -6.83
C ASN A 84 0.66 -14.57 -7.11
N GLY A 85 1.58 -14.64 -6.15
CA GLY A 85 2.81 -15.43 -6.31
C GLY A 85 3.87 -14.76 -7.18
N MET A 86 3.55 -13.68 -7.86
CA MET A 86 4.50 -12.95 -8.71
C MET A 86 5.24 -11.86 -7.94
N TRP A 87 4.62 -11.32 -6.90
CA TRP A 87 5.16 -10.23 -6.10
C TRP A 87 5.32 -10.69 -4.66
N PRO A 88 6.56 -10.73 -4.13
CA PRO A 88 6.73 -11.07 -2.72
C PRO A 88 6.26 -9.92 -1.83
N LEU A 89 5.76 -10.26 -0.65
CA LEU A 89 5.43 -9.26 0.36
C LEU A 89 6.71 -8.78 1.01
N LYS A 90 6.93 -7.47 1.08
CA LYS A 90 8.16 -6.90 1.62
C LYS A 90 7.88 -5.73 2.54
N ILE A 91 8.71 -5.61 3.59
CA ILE A 91 8.75 -4.44 4.46
C ILE A 91 10.20 -4.02 4.54
N ASN A 92 10.50 -2.79 4.07
CA ASN A 92 11.87 -2.24 4.01
C ASN A 92 12.86 -3.18 3.30
N GLY A 93 12.40 -3.84 2.24
CA GLY A 93 13.23 -4.74 1.46
C GLY A 93 13.31 -6.16 1.99
N ASP A 94 12.78 -6.44 3.18
CA ASP A 94 12.79 -7.77 3.77
C ASP A 94 11.50 -8.52 3.40
N ILE A 95 11.65 -9.74 2.89
CA ILE A 95 10.50 -10.57 2.52
C ILE A 95 9.80 -11.04 3.78
N VAL A 96 8.47 -10.86 3.81
CA VAL A 96 7.63 -11.28 4.94
C VAL A 96 6.46 -12.11 4.44
N GLY A 97 5.81 -12.81 5.35
CA GLY A 97 4.56 -13.52 5.03
C GLY A 97 4.72 -14.83 4.27
N GLU A 98 5.89 -15.42 4.30
CA GLU A 98 6.12 -16.76 3.74
C GLU A 98 5.66 -17.85 4.69
#